data_0f9f9dcb5979994b987808ec3becd57e
#
_entry.id   0f9f9dcb5979994b987808ec3becd57e
#
_cell.length_a   1.000
_cell.length_b   1.000
_cell.length_c   1.000
_cell.angle_alpha   90.00
_cell.angle_beta   90.00
_cell.angle_gamma   90.00
#
_symmetry.space_group_name_H-M   'P 1'
#
loop_
_entity.id
_entity.type
_entity.pdbx_description
1 polymer ?
#
loop_
_entity_poly.entity_id
_entity_poly.type
_entity_poly.pdbx_seq_one_letter_code
_entity_poly.pdbx_strand_id
1 'polypeptide(L)'
;CENGSTLAEAHKFADESVYADIDVERICSERRRMSTYAVDENSTYTEVQAQNLINKELELIRYFDKAPFVPSDKKERDSRCEEILNIQSYGLKKRLEHTNCKNAVIGISGGLDSTLALLVTVRAFDLCGFDRSGIHCITMPCFGTTDRTYNNAVKLTKQLGCSLREINIMKAVRPVSYTHLRAHETLMNL
;
A
#
# COMPACT_ATOMS: atom_id res chain seq x y z
N CYS A 1 1.88 -29.73 -0.16
CA CYS A 1 2.39 -28.48 -0.77
C CYS A 1 1.27 -27.76 -1.53
N GLU A 2 1.31 -26.43 -1.54
CA GLU A 2 0.41 -25.57 -2.31
C GLU A 2 1.26 -24.52 -3.03
N ASN A 3 1.16 -24.45 -4.36
CA ASN A 3 1.92 -23.49 -5.19
C ASN A 3 3.43 -23.45 -4.85
N GLY A 4 4.04 -24.62 -4.61
CA GLY A 4 5.46 -24.73 -4.26
C GLY A 4 5.78 -24.54 -2.76
N SER A 5 4.83 -24.09 -1.95
CA SER A 5 5.02 -23.95 -0.51
C SER A 5 4.64 -25.23 0.24
N THR A 6 5.51 -25.73 1.12
CA THR A 6 5.20 -26.85 2.01
C THR A 6 4.24 -26.38 3.11
N LEU A 7 3.07 -26.97 3.21
CA LEU A 7 2.08 -26.65 4.23
C LEU A 7 2.28 -27.49 5.50
N ALA A 8 2.57 -28.75 5.33
CA ALA A 8 2.88 -29.67 6.41
C ALA A 8 3.83 -30.76 5.92
N GLU A 9 4.72 -31.22 6.78
CA GLU A 9 5.69 -32.28 6.51
C GLU A 9 5.84 -33.15 7.76
N ALA A 10 5.76 -34.48 7.58
CA ALA A 10 6.03 -35.41 8.65
C ALA A 10 7.50 -35.43 9.04
N HIS A 11 7.79 -35.66 10.31
CA HIS A 11 9.16 -35.81 10.75
C HIS A 11 9.79 -37.07 10.13
N LYS A 12 11.04 -36.98 9.76
CA LYS A 12 11.78 -38.11 9.19
C LYS A 12 11.82 -39.25 10.21
N PHE A 13 11.48 -40.45 9.74
CA PHE A 13 11.47 -41.68 10.54
C PHE A 13 10.41 -41.71 11.66
N ALA A 14 9.42 -40.83 11.65
CA ALA A 14 8.28 -40.86 12.55
C ALA A 14 7.10 -41.55 11.87
N ASP A 15 6.34 -42.32 12.66
CA ASP A 15 5.05 -42.88 12.24
C ASP A 15 3.93 -41.92 12.62
N GLU A 16 3.72 -40.93 11.78
CA GLU A 16 2.76 -39.84 12.00
C GLU A 16 2.00 -39.48 10.73
N SER A 17 0.80 -38.97 10.90
CA SER A 17 -0.03 -38.40 9.83
C SER A 17 -0.03 -36.88 9.94
N VAL A 18 0.09 -36.18 8.81
CA VAL A 18 0.01 -34.73 8.74
C VAL A 18 -1.24 -34.30 8.01
N TYR A 19 -1.83 -33.21 8.48
CA TYR A 19 -3.03 -32.61 7.94
C TYR A 19 -2.74 -31.16 7.56
N ALA A 20 -3.35 -30.68 6.48
CA ALA A 20 -3.19 -29.30 6.05
C ALA A 20 -4.46 -28.83 5.33
N ASP A 21 -4.79 -27.57 5.50
CA ASP A 21 -5.82 -26.89 4.73
C ASP A 21 -5.25 -26.43 3.40
N ILE A 22 -5.91 -26.78 2.30
CA ILE A 22 -5.52 -26.42 0.95
C ILE A 22 -6.55 -25.44 0.38
N ASP A 23 -6.09 -24.29 -0.08
CA ASP A 23 -6.90 -23.29 -0.78
C ASP A 23 -7.06 -23.68 -2.27
N VAL A 24 -8.11 -24.42 -2.56
CA VAL A 24 -8.41 -24.91 -3.91
C VAL A 24 -8.74 -23.75 -4.85
N GLU A 25 -9.45 -22.72 -4.38
CA GLU A 25 -9.81 -21.56 -5.20
C GLU A 25 -8.58 -20.75 -5.62
N ARG A 26 -7.65 -20.58 -4.70
CA ARG A 26 -6.34 -19.95 -5.01
C ARG A 26 -5.57 -20.75 -6.05
N ILE A 27 -5.48 -22.06 -5.90
CA ILE A 27 -4.80 -22.93 -6.88
C ILE A 27 -5.46 -22.79 -8.26
N CYS A 28 -6.79 -22.83 -8.34
CA CYS A 28 -7.52 -22.65 -9.58
C CYS A 28 -7.28 -21.28 -10.20
N SER A 29 -7.23 -20.22 -9.39
CA SER A 29 -6.96 -18.86 -9.86
C SER A 29 -5.55 -18.73 -10.43
N GLU A 30 -4.54 -19.28 -9.76
CA GLU A 30 -3.16 -19.26 -10.23
C GLU A 30 -3.01 -20.05 -11.54
N ARG A 31 -3.62 -21.24 -11.64
CA ARG A 31 -3.61 -22.05 -12.88
C ARG A 31 -4.21 -21.31 -14.07
N ARG A 32 -5.29 -20.56 -13.87
CA ARG A 32 -5.92 -19.74 -14.94
C ARG A 32 -5.00 -18.62 -15.44
N ARG A 33 -4.12 -18.10 -14.58
CA ARG A 33 -3.15 -17.06 -14.93
C ARG A 33 -1.92 -17.61 -15.65
N MET A 34 -1.61 -18.89 -15.44
CA MET A 34 -0.45 -19.53 -16.06
C MET A 34 -0.75 -19.94 -17.49
N SER A 35 -0.24 -19.20 -18.45
CA SER A 35 -0.39 -19.52 -19.90
C SER A 35 0.32 -20.80 -20.33
N THR A 36 1.28 -21.29 -19.52
CA THR A 36 2.04 -22.51 -19.76
C THR A 36 1.42 -23.77 -19.11
N TYR A 37 0.34 -23.60 -18.35
CA TYR A 37 -0.33 -24.73 -17.72
C TYR A 37 -1.21 -25.43 -18.76
N ALA A 38 -0.85 -26.65 -19.11
CA ALA A 38 -1.65 -27.52 -19.96
C ALA A 38 -2.50 -28.47 -19.10
N VAL A 39 -3.76 -28.60 -19.45
CA VAL A 39 -4.66 -29.62 -18.87
C VAL A 39 -4.43 -30.90 -19.67
N ASP A 40 -3.99 -31.97 -19.02
CA ASP A 40 -3.90 -33.29 -19.62
C ASP A 40 -5.26 -33.97 -19.55
N GLU A 41 -5.94 -34.05 -20.70
CA GLU A 41 -7.25 -34.70 -20.83
C GLU A 41 -7.15 -36.23 -20.94
N ASN A 42 -5.95 -36.77 -21.13
CA ASN A 42 -5.69 -38.22 -21.31
C ASN A 42 -5.32 -38.94 -20.01
N SER A 43 -5.69 -38.40 -18.86
CA SER A 43 -5.33 -39.01 -17.58
C SER A 43 -5.99 -40.37 -17.40
N THR A 44 -5.19 -41.39 -17.14
CA THR A 44 -5.61 -42.77 -16.79
C THR A 44 -5.94 -42.88 -15.29
N TYR A 45 -6.41 -41.80 -14.67
CA TYR A 45 -6.76 -41.80 -13.25
C TYR A 45 -8.06 -42.56 -12.98
N THR A 46 -8.06 -43.34 -11.94
CA THR A 46 -9.30 -43.92 -11.42
C THR A 46 -9.98 -42.88 -10.53
N GLU A 47 -11.17 -42.46 -10.93
CA GLU A 47 -11.97 -41.55 -10.12
C GLU A 47 -12.63 -42.29 -8.99
N VAL A 48 -12.32 -41.91 -7.75
CA VAL A 48 -12.95 -42.43 -6.56
C VAL A 48 -13.85 -41.35 -5.96
N GLN A 49 -15.16 -41.65 -5.92
CA GLN A 49 -16.12 -40.75 -5.31
C GLN A 49 -16.01 -40.84 -3.79
N ALA A 50 -15.57 -39.75 -3.15
CA ALA A 50 -15.57 -39.60 -1.71
C ALA A 50 -16.84 -38.84 -1.27
N GLN A 51 -17.39 -39.23 -0.12
CA GLN A 51 -18.46 -38.45 0.51
C GLN A 51 -17.90 -37.11 0.94
N ASN A 52 -18.45 -36.01 0.44
CA ASN A 52 -18.13 -34.67 0.92
C ASN A 52 -18.70 -34.49 2.32
N LEU A 53 -17.87 -34.63 3.30
CA LEU A 53 -18.18 -34.25 4.68
C LEU A 53 -18.10 -32.73 4.77
N ILE A 54 -19.19 -32.05 4.40
CA ILE A 54 -19.29 -30.60 4.57
C ILE A 54 -19.57 -30.36 6.06
N ASN A 55 -18.54 -30.04 6.81
CA ASN A 55 -18.68 -29.48 8.14
C ASN A 55 -19.11 -28.01 8.01
N LYS A 56 -20.15 -27.64 8.75
CA LYS A 56 -20.73 -26.29 8.71
C LYS A 56 -19.82 -25.24 9.32
N GLU A 57 -18.91 -25.65 10.21
CA GLU A 57 -17.91 -24.80 10.85
C GLU A 57 -16.58 -25.55 10.86
N LEU A 58 -15.60 -25.04 10.12
CA LEU A 58 -14.23 -25.56 10.08
C LEU A 58 -13.33 -24.57 10.84
N GLU A 59 -12.63 -25.07 11.83
CA GLU A 59 -11.52 -24.35 12.41
C GLU A 59 -10.31 -24.54 11.50
N LEU A 60 -9.86 -23.45 10.86
CA LEU A 60 -8.73 -23.50 9.96
C LEU A 60 -7.43 -23.66 10.75
N ILE A 61 -6.65 -24.66 10.43
CA ILE A 61 -5.29 -24.87 10.97
C ILE A 61 -4.22 -24.09 10.19
N ARG A 62 -4.65 -23.38 9.15
CA ARG A 62 -3.79 -22.59 8.27
C ARG A 62 -3.52 -21.22 8.87
N TYR A 63 -2.25 -20.83 8.89
CA TYR A 63 -1.84 -19.46 9.22
C TYR A 63 -2.05 -18.54 8.03
N PHE A 64 -2.72 -17.40 8.28
CA PHE A 64 -2.85 -16.30 7.33
C PHE A 64 -2.08 -15.10 7.87
N ASP A 65 -1.13 -14.61 7.06
CA ASP A 65 -0.41 -13.39 7.42
C ASP A 65 -1.35 -12.18 7.34
N LYS A 66 -1.47 -11.44 8.44
CA LYS A 66 -2.31 -10.22 8.51
C LYS A 66 -1.74 -9.06 7.69
N ALA A 67 -0.46 -9.12 7.37
CA ALA A 67 0.24 -8.09 6.61
C ALA A 67 1.10 -8.70 5.48
N PRO A 68 0.49 -9.39 4.50
CA PRO A 68 1.22 -10.21 3.52
C PRO A 68 2.19 -9.42 2.63
N PHE A 69 2.06 -8.09 2.60
CA PHE A 69 2.94 -7.21 1.82
C PHE A 69 4.07 -6.58 2.63
N VAL A 70 4.08 -6.80 3.95
CA VAL A 70 5.07 -6.22 4.87
C VAL A 70 5.95 -7.33 5.41
N PRO A 71 7.26 -7.31 5.17
CA PRO A 71 8.17 -8.32 5.74
C PRO A 71 8.05 -8.35 7.26
N SER A 72 7.92 -9.56 7.82
CA SER A 72 7.85 -9.77 9.26
C SER A 72 9.19 -9.48 9.96
N ASP A 73 10.31 -9.78 9.28
CA ASP A 73 11.63 -9.43 9.76
C ASP A 73 11.87 -7.92 9.68
N LYS A 74 12.34 -7.34 10.80
CA LYS A 74 12.58 -5.89 10.90
C LYS A 74 13.67 -5.42 9.94
N LYS A 75 14.76 -6.17 9.82
CA LYS A 75 15.90 -5.80 8.98
C LYS A 75 15.53 -5.82 7.50
N GLU A 76 14.80 -6.85 7.09
CA GLU A 76 14.28 -6.93 5.72
C GLU A 76 13.29 -5.81 5.42
N ARG A 77 12.38 -5.52 6.35
CA ARG A 77 11.42 -4.43 6.21
C ARG A 77 12.11 -3.07 6.10
N ASP A 78 13.10 -2.79 6.96
CA ASP A 78 13.83 -1.52 6.95
C ASP A 78 14.60 -1.35 5.63
N SER A 79 15.26 -2.43 5.15
CA SER A 79 15.94 -2.45 3.85
C SER A 79 14.98 -2.19 2.68
N ARG A 80 13.82 -2.84 2.70
CA ARG A 80 12.78 -2.66 1.66
C ARG A 80 12.18 -1.25 1.67
N CYS A 81 11.93 -0.69 2.85
CA CYS A 81 11.45 0.70 2.95
C CYS A 81 12.48 1.70 2.41
N GLU A 82 13.76 1.50 2.71
CA GLU A 82 14.84 2.34 2.21
C GLU A 82 14.97 2.24 0.68
N GLU A 83 14.86 1.03 0.12
CA GLU A 83 14.87 0.81 -1.32
C GLU A 83 13.71 1.53 -2.02
N ILE A 84 12.48 1.38 -1.51
CA ILE A 84 11.29 2.05 -2.04
C ILE A 84 11.47 3.57 -2.03
N LEU A 85 11.95 4.11 -0.91
CA LEU A 85 12.19 5.55 -0.77
C LEU A 85 13.26 6.04 -1.76
N ASN A 86 14.31 5.25 -1.95
CA ASN A 86 15.37 5.55 -2.92
C ASN A 86 14.83 5.56 -4.35
N ILE A 87 14.10 4.52 -4.77
CA ILE A 87 13.53 4.44 -6.12
C ILE A 87 12.71 5.70 -6.43
N GLN A 88 11.83 6.11 -5.52
CA GLN A 88 10.99 7.30 -5.70
C GLN A 88 11.82 8.58 -5.73
N SER A 89 12.76 8.73 -4.82
CA SER A 89 13.57 9.96 -4.69
C SER A 89 14.51 10.14 -5.87
N TYR A 90 15.16 9.09 -6.36
CA TYR A 90 16.01 9.15 -7.54
C TYR A 90 15.20 9.38 -8.83
N GLY A 91 14.00 8.81 -8.92
CA GLY A 91 13.07 9.09 -10.01
C GLY A 91 12.70 10.57 -10.07
N LEU A 92 12.35 11.18 -8.94
CA LEU A 92 12.04 12.61 -8.84
C LEU A 92 13.27 13.48 -9.10
N LYS A 93 14.42 13.12 -8.52
CA LYS A 93 15.71 13.80 -8.79
C LYS A 93 15.96 13.91 -10.30
N LYS A 94 15.84 12.78 -11.01
CA LYS A 94 16.06 12.76 -12.46
C LYS A 94 15.13 13.70 -13.22
N ARG A 95 13.88 13.84 -12.78
CA ARG A 95 12.92 14.78 -13.35
C ARG A 95 13.29 16.23 -13.08
N LEU A 96 13.66 16.56 -11.84
CA LEU A 96 14.10 17.91 -11.46
C LEU A 96 15.34 18.36 -12.26
N GLU A 97 16.33 17.48 -12.39
CA GLU A 97 17.53 17.72 -13.19
C GLU A 97 17.19 17.94 -14.67
N HIS A 98 16.36 17.05 -15.26
CA HIS A 98 15.99 17.14 -16.67
C HIS A 98 15.22 18.42 -17.02
N THR A 99 14.30 18.84 -16.13
CA THR A 99 13.50 20.06 -16.33
C THR A 99 14.21 21.32 -15.85
N ASN A 100 15.37 21.19 -15.23
CA ASN A 100 16.11 22.27 -14.57
C ASN A 100 15.24 23.04 -13.54
N CYS A 101 14.33 22.33 -12.88
CA CYS A 101 13.37 22.89 -11.94
C CYS A 101 13.92 22.81 -10.52
N LYS A 102 14.02 23.94 -9.84
CA LYS A 102 14.52 24.07 -8.45
C LYS A 102 13.39 24.29 -7.44
N ASN A 103 12.15 24.17 -7.86
CA ASN A 103 10.98 24.35 -7.02
C ASN A 103 10.04 23.14 -7.16
N ALA A 104 9.37 22.79 -6.08
CA ALA A 104 8.30 21.80 -6.05
C ALA A 104 7.11 22.33 -5.24
N VAL A 105 5.90 22.01 -5.67
CA VAL A 105 4.67 22.38 -4.96
C VAL A 105 3.96 21.12 -4.53
N ILE A 106 3.59 21.04 -3.25
CA ILE A 106 2.92 19.87 -2.67
C ILE A 106 1.71 20.33 -1.86
N GLY A 107 0.54 19.77 -2.16
CA GLY A 107 -0.62 19.85 -1.28
C GLY A 107 -0.41 18.95 -0.06
N ILE A 108 -0.34 19.53 1.15
CA ILE A 108 -0.11 18.79 2.38
C ILE A 108 -1.39 18.74 3.22
N SER A 109 -1.97 17.53 3.35
CA SER A 109 -3.17 17.31 4.16
C SER A 109 -2.87 16.89 5.60
N GLY A 110 -1.62 16.44 5.88
CA GLY A 110 -1.23 15.81 7.14
C GLY A 110 -1.58 14.32 7.23
N GLY A 111 -2.08 13.73 6.14
CA GLY A 111 -2.25 12.28 5.97
C GLY A 111 -0.98 11.59 5.49
N LEU A 112 -0.99 10.25 5.45
CA LEU A 112 0.20 9.44 5.12
C LEU A 112 0.71 9.70 3.70
N ASP A 113 -0.15 9.79 2.70
CA ASP A 113 0.24 9.94 1.29
C ASP A 113 0.98 11.25 1.06
N SER A 114 0.41 12.37 1.55
CA SER A 114 1.05 13.68 1.43
C SER A 114 2.35 13.78 2.25
N THR A 115 2.42 13.08 3.38
CA THR A 115 3.63 12.95 4.19
C THR A 115 4.72 12.21 3.44
N LEU A 116 4.41 11.06 2.84
CA LEU A 116 5.36 10.30 2.04
C LEU A 116 5.85 11.11 0.84
N ALA A 117 4.93 11.77 0.12
CA ALA A 117 5.28 12.65 -1.01
C ALA A 117 6.26 13.75 -0.60
N LEU A 118 6.04 14.37 0.58
CA LEU A 118 6.94 15.39 1.11
C LEU A 118 8.31 14.82 1.45
N LEU A 119 8.38 13.66 2.12
CA LEU A 119 9.65 13.01 2.46
C LEU A 119 10.47 12.63 1.22
N VAL A 120 9.82 12.07 0.19
CA VAL A 120 10.43 11.76 -1.10
C VAL A 120 10.98 13.03 -1.76
N THR A 121 10.21 14.13 -1.73
CA THR A 121 10.62 15.40 -2.35
C THR A 121 11.80 16.02 -1.61
N VAL A 122 11.78 16.02 -0.28
CA VAL A 122 12.89 16.50 0.55
C VAL A 122 14.18 15.72 0.21
N ARG A 123 14.09 14.38 0.17
CA ARG A 123 15.24 13.54 -0.15
C ARG A 123 15.75 13.80 -1.58
N ALA A 124 14.85 14.00 -2.55
CA ALA A 124 15.25 14.33 -3.91
C ALA A 124 15.95 15.68 -4.00
N PHE A 125 15.48 16.71 -3.26
CA PHE A 125 16.14 18.02 -3.16
C PHE A 125 17.51 17.91 -2.53
N ASP A 126 17.66 17.18 -1.43
CA ASP A 126 18.95 16.91 -0.80
C ASP A 126 19.93 16.24 -1.77
N LEU A 127 19.47 15.24 -2.53
CA LEU A 127 20.25 14.55 -3.55
C LEU A 127 20.65 15.43 -4.74
N CYS A 128 19.89 16.50 -5.02
CA CYS A 128 20.22 17.51 -6.03
C CYS A 128 21.08 18.65 -5.48
N GLY A 129 21.27 18.75 -4.17
CA GLY A 129 21.90 19.89 -3.52
C GLY A 129 21.05 21.16 -3.57
N PHE A 130 19.72 21.03 -3.66
CA PHE A 130 18.79 22.15 -3.68
C PHE A 130 18.37 22.56 -2.28
N ASP A 131 18.05 23.85 -2.11
CA ASP A 131 17.52 24.36 -0.85
C ASP A 131 16.09 23.85 -0.63
N ARG A 132 15.82 23.32 0.55
CA ARG A 132 14.49 22.81 0.92
C ARG A 132 13.42 23.90 0.98
N SER A 133 13.78 25.17 1.09
CA SER A 133 12.85 26.30 0.98
C SER A 133 12.16 26.39 -0.39
N GLY A 134 12.76 25.80 -1.43
CA GLY A 134 12.15 25.63 -2.74
C GLY A 134 11.02 24.60 -2.79
N ILE A 135 10.78 23.86 -1.70
CA ILE A 135 9.62 22.98 -1.55
C ILE A 135 8.48 23.77 -0.92
N HIS A 136 7.49 24.11 -1.73
CA HIS A 136 6.32 24.89 -1.31
C HIS A 136 5.17 23.95 -0.89
N CYS A 137 5.03 23.74 0.41
CA CYS A 137 3.93 22.99 0.99
C CYS A 137 2.70 23.87 1.10
N ILE A 138 1.59 23.46 0.52
CA ILE A 138 0.33 24.20 0.56
C ILE A 138 -0.67 23.37 1.36
N THR A 139 -1.16 23.94 2.47
CA THR A 139 -2.29 23.39 3.20
C THR A 139 -3.57 24.14 2.85
N MET A 140 -4.65 23.38 2.60
CA MET A 140 -5.92 23.91 2.15
C MET A 140 -7.03 23.45 3.11
N PRO A 141 -7.13 24.05 4.31
CA PRO A 141 -8.14 23.65 5.27
C PRO A 141 -9.56 23.86 4.73
N CYS A 142 -10.39 22.83 4.90
CA CYS A 142 -11.80 22.81 4.52
C CYS A 142 -12.59 21.98 5.55
N PHE A 143 -13.89 21.73 5.29
CA PHE A 143 -14.82 21.06 6.21
C PHE A 143 -14.34 19.72 6.80
N GLY A 144 -13.55 18.93 6.08
CA GLY A 144 -13.01 17.63 6.53
C GLY A 144 -11.64 17.71 7.21
N THR A 145 -11.06 18.91 7.38
CA THR A 145 -9.75 19.06 8.00
C THR A 145 -9.88 19.04 9.52
N THR A 146 -9.30 18.05 10.19
CA THR A 146 -9.24 17.99 11.65
C THR A 146 -8.04 18.76 12.17
N ASP A 147 -8.11 19.27 13.42
CA ASP A 147 -6.99 19.96 14.06
C ASP A 147 -5.73 19.10 14.11
N ARG A 148 -5.90 17.80 14.26
CA ARG A 148 -4.78 16.84 14.29
C ARG A 148 -4.05 16.80 12.95
N THR A 149 -4.76 16.64 11.85
CA THR A 149 -4.17 16.57 10.51
C THR A 149 -3.54 17.88 10.10
N TYR A 150 -4.21 19.01 10.40
CA TYR A 150 -3.67 20.35 10.18
C TYR A 150 -2.35 20.55 10.94
N ASN A 151 -2.34 20.27 12.25
CA ASN A 151 -1.15 20.43 13.09
C ASN A 151 -0.01 19.51 12.64
N ASN A 152 -0.30 18.30 12.19
CA ASN A 152 0.71 17.39 11.62
C ASN A 152 1.35 18.00 10.36
N ALA A 153 0.55 18.53 9.43
CA ALA A 153 1.05 19.16 8.21
C ALA A 153 1.98 20.35 8.53
N VAL A 154 1.54 21.25 9.41
CA VAL A 154 2.30 22.43 9.82
C VAL A 154 3.61 22.06 10.51
N LYS A 155 3.53 21.15 11.49
CA LYS A 155 4.69 20.71 12.27
C LYS A 155 5.72 20.02 11.38
N LEU A 156 5.30 19.10 10.55
CA LEU A 156 6.17 18.35 9.65
C LEU A 156 6.89 19.28 8.66
N THR A 157 6.15 20.16 7.98
CA THR A 157 6.73 21.12 7.02
C THR A 157 7.80 22.00 7.66
N LYS A 158 7.52 22.53 8.87
CA LYS A 158 8.49 23.34 9.61
C LYS A 158 9.72 22.55 10.03
N GLN A 159 9.56 21.32 10.53
CA GLN A 159 10.67 20.46 10.94
C GLN A 159 11.59 20.09 9.77
N LEU A 160 11.04 19.95 8.57
CA LEU A 160 11.81 19.63 7.36
C LEU A 160 12.46 20.86 6.70
N GLY A 161 12.17 22.06 7.18
CA GLY A 161 12.73 23.31 6.63
C GLY A 161 12.11 23.71 5.28
N CYS A 162 10.89 23.23 4.98
CA CYS A 162 10.16 23.56 3.76
C CYS A 162 9.33 24.85 3.93
N SER A 163 9.01 25.51 2.83
CA SER A 163 8.11 26.67 2.81
C SER A 163 6.65 26.21 3.03
N LEU A 164 5.92 26.87 3.91
CA LEU A 164 4.51 26.56 4.17
C LEU A 164 3.64 27.74 3.76
N ARG A 165 2.58 27.45 3.01
CA ARG A 165 1.52 28.41 2.68
C ARG A 165 0.15 27.82 2.96
N GLU A 166 -0.70 28.59 3.63
CA GLU A 166 -2.09 28.23 3.84
C GLU A 166 -2.99 28.94 2.83
N ILE A 167 -3.90 28.20 2.21
CA ILE A 167 -4.90 28.71 1.30
C ILE A 167 -6.26 28.24 1.80
N ASN A 168 -7.04 29.11 2.42
CA ASN A 168 -8.40 28.79 2.85
C ASN A 168 -9.34 28.70 1.64
N ILE A 169 -9.74 27.47 1.29
CA ILE A 169 -10.63 27.19 0.16
C ILE A 169 -12.12 27.19 0.52
N MET A 170 -12.48 27.41 1.78
CA MET A 170 -13.85 27.35 2.29
C MET A 170 -14.81 28.24 1.48
N LYS A 171 -14.37 29.46 1.13
CA LYS A 171 -15.16 30.40 0.35
C LYS A 171 -15.45 29.92 -1.08
N ALA A 172 -14.54 29.17 -1.67
CA ALA A 172 -14.72 28.60 -3.01
C ALA A 172 -15.59 27.34 -3.00
N VAL A 173 -15.47 26.52 -1.96
CA VAL A 173 -16.20 25.24 -1.85
C VAL A 173 -17.67 25.45 -1.46
N ARG A 174 -17.97 26.42 -0.60
CA ARG A 174 -19.37 26.72 -0.15
C ARG A 174 -20.38 26.87 -1.29
N PRO A 175 -20.18 27.71 -2.31
CA PRO A 175 -21.15 27.86 -3.40
C PRO A 175 -21.39 26.55 -4.16
N VAL A 176 -20.31 25.77 -4.40
CA VAL A 176 -20.39 24.47 -5.11
C VAL A 176 -21.20 23.46 -4.29
N SER A 177 -21.00 23.42 -2.97
CA SER A 177 -21.76 22.54 -2.07
C SER A 177 -23.25 22.89 -2.00
N TYR A 178 -23.60 24.17 -2.08
CA TYR A 178 -25.00 24.59 -2.11
C TYR A 178 -25.72 24.29 -3.43
N THR A 179 -24.99 24.28 -4.53
CA THR A 179 -25.55 23.99 -5.87
C THR A 179 -25.64 22.51 -6.19
N HIS A 180 -24.86 21.67 -5.50
CA HIS A 180 -24.79 20.21 -5.74
C HIS A 180 -25.11 19.45 -4.45
N LEU A 181 -26.41 19.28 -4.15
CA LEU A 181 -26.90 18.55 -2.96
C LEU A 181 -26.26 17.17 -2.75
N ARG A 182 -25.86 16.47 -3.82
CA ARG A 182 -25.16 15.18 -3.74
C ARG A 182 -23.73 15.26 -3.20
N ALA A 183 -23.09 16.41 -3.21
CA ALA A 183 -21.75 16.59 -2.62
C ALA A 183 -21.80 16.55 -1.08
N HIS A 184 -22.96 16.78 -0.46
CA HIS A 184 -23.14 16.66 0.99
C HIS A 184 -23.14 15.21 1.49
N GLU A 185 -23.65 14.25 0.71
CA GLU A 185 -23.70 12.85 1.12
C GLU A 185 -22.31 12.22 1.18
N THR A 186 -21.39 12.68 0.33
CA THR A 186 -20.00 12.17 0.30
C THR A 186 -19.15 12.70 1.46
N LEU A 187 -19.46 13.88 1.99
CA LEU A 187 -18.73 14.50 3.11
C LEU A 187 -19.20 14.00 4.49
N MET A 188 -20.41 13.42 4.59
CA MET A 188 -20.94 12.88 5.85
C MET A 188 -20.54 11.41 6.06
N ASN A 189 -19.96 10.73 5.06
CA ASN A 189 -19.52 9.34 5.13
C ASN A 189 -17.99 9.19 5.25
N LEU A 190 -17.26 10.26 5.49
CA LEU A 190 -15.85 10.31 5.84
C LEU A 190 -15.69 10.74 7.31
#